data_1ba464d8b8813c77f4b6c2224ea0c951
#
_entry.id   1ba464d8b8813c77f4b6c2224ea0c951
#
_cell.length_a   1.000
_cell.length_b   1.000
_cell.length_c   1.000
_cell.angle_alpha   90.00
_cell.angle_beta   90.00
_cell.angle_gamma   90.00
#
_symmetry.space_group_name_H-M   'P 1'
#
loop_
_entity.id
_entity.type
_entity.pdbx_description
1 polymer ?
#
loop_
_entity_poly.entity_id
_entity_poly.type
_entity_poly.pdbx_seq_one_letter_code
_entity_poly.pdbx_strand_id
1 'polypeptide(L)'
;MSQTLYIDGEWISAEKKQIRSIINPFNQEEIATVSEGEREDAVKAIAAARRAFDEGEWSNLPGLERGKLVLKIAELIRRDLDELAELESLDTGKTLEESKADMDDIANVFQYYAGLADKDGGEVIASPIPDSESRVVREPIGVCGQITPWNYPLLQASWKIAPALAAGNTIVLKPSEITPLTTIKVFKLMEEAGIPKGVANLVLGPGATVGDELARNIDVDLVSFTGGIETGKKIMQAASGNVKKIALELGGKNPNIVFKDADLETAVDQALNAVFFHAGQVCSAGSRLLVDEAIHDQFLEEIVKRTKRIKLGNGFHEDTESGPLISAEHRAKVEKYVEIGIEEGAKLETGGKRPEDPALQNGFFYEPTIFSNCKSGMRIVQEEVFGPVLTVETFSSEEEVIALANDTIYGLAGAVWSKDIEKCERVAARLRMGTVWINDFHPYFAQAPWGGYKQSGFGRELGKIGLEEYKEVKHIYRNTKPAAVNWFHS
;
A
#
# COMPACT_ATOMS: atom_id res chain seq x y z
N MET A 1 3.87 28.70 -3.38
CA MET A 1 5.34 28.49 -3.37
C MET A 1 5.62 27.11 -3.95
N SER A 2 6.60 26.99 -4.85
CA SER A 2 7.01 25.68 -5.37
C SER A 2 7.49 24.79 -4.22
N GLN A 3 6.95 23.59 -4.09
CA GLN A 3 7.43 22.62 -3.12
C GLN A 3 8.78 22.08 -3.59
N THR A 4 9.70 21.84 -2.67
CA THR A 4 11.07 21.47 -2.98
C THR A 4 11.39 20.06 -2.49
N LEU A 5 12.55 19.52 -2.86
CA LEU A 5 13.06 18.26 -2.31
C LEU A 5 13.57 18.50 -0.89
N TYR A 6 13.54 17.46 -0.05
CA TYR A 6 14.11 17.50 1.30
C TYR A 6 15.29 16.55 1.37
N ILE A 7 16.49 17.08 1.37
CA ILE A 7 17.74 16.30 1.33
C ILE A 7 18.71 16.82 2.40
N ASP A 8 19.23 15.92 3.21
CA ASP A 8 20.20 16.23 4.28
C ASP A 8 19.75 17.33 5.25
N GLY A 9 18.44 17.34 5.56
CA GLY A 9 17.83 18.31 6.47
C GLY A 9 17.60 19.69 5.86
N GLU A 10 17.62 19.81 4.55
CA GLU A 10 17.41 21.07 3.84
C GLU A 10 16.35 20.94 2.74
N TRP A 11 15.49 21.95 2.63
CA TRP A 11 14.55 22.08 1.52
C TRP A 11 15.25 22.74 0.32
N ILE A 12 15.50 21.96 -0.73
CA ILE A 12 16.26 22.40 -1.90
C ILE A 12 15.46 22.27 -3.19
N SER A 13 15.78 23.06 -4.19
CA SER A 13 15.23 22.90 -5.55
C SER A 13 15.90 21.71 -6.26
N ALA A 14 15.16 21.05 -7.16
CA ALA A 14 15.74 20.08 -8.07
C ALA A 14 16.86 20.68 -8.91
N GLU A 15 17.88 19.89 -9.26
CA GLU A 15 19.07 20.36 -9.97
C GLU A 15 18.74 21.04 -11.29
N LYS A 16 17.83 20.45 -12.08
CA LYS A 16 17.39 21.02 -13.36
C LYS A 16 16.30 22.09 -13.23
N LYS A 17 15.85 22.40 -11.99
CA LYS A 17 14.80 23.40 -11.70
C LYS A 17 13.50 23.18 -12.49
N GLN A 18 13.23 21.95 -12.90
CA GLN A 18 11.96 21.57 -13.49
C GLN A 18 10.87 21.52 -12.42
N ILE A 19 9.66 21.82 -12.82
CA ILE A 19 8.48 21.80 -11.96
C ILE A 19 7.37 20.97 -12.61
N ARG A 20 6.53 20.39 -11.76
CA ARG A 20 5.32 19.65 -12.14
C ARG A 20 4.10 20.31 -11.50
N SER A 21 3.05 20.50 -12.30
CA SER A 21 1.73 20.90 -11.80
C SER A 21 1.02 19.69 -11.20
N ILE A 22 0.43 19.88 -10.04
CA ILE A 22 -0.44 18.90 -9.36
C ILE A 22 -1.89 19.32 -9.59
N ILE A 23 -2.70 18.40 -10.04
CA ILE A 23 -4.04 18.66 -10.57
C ILE A 23 -5.08 18.00 -9.66
N ASN A 24 -6.12 18.75 -9.30
CA ASN A 24 -7.31 18.20 -8.64
C ASN A 24 -8.10 17.32 -9.62
N PRO A 25 -8.28 16.01 -9.33
CA PRO A 25 -8.98 15.09 -10.22
C PRO A 25 -10.46 15.44 -10.42
N PHE A 26 -11.06 16.18 -9.49
CA PHE A 26 -12.46 16.57 -9.54
C PHE A 26 -12.77 17.56 -10.67
N ASN A 27 -11.90 18.56 -10.89
CA ASN A 27 -12.16 19.70 -11.81
C ASN A 27 -10.99 20.03 -12.74
N GLN A 28 -9.87 19.33 -12.65
CA GLN A 28 -8.63 19.53 -13.40
C GLN A 28 -7.93 20.88 -13.11
N GLU A 29 -8.27 21.55 -12.03
CA GLU A 29 -7.58 22.78 -11.62
C GLU A 29 -6.20 22.45 -11.02
N GLU A 30 -5.22 23.32 -11.28
CA GLU A 30 -3.92 23.23 -10.64
C GLU A 30 -4.04 23.66 -9.17
N ILE A 31 -3.68 22.74 -8.25
CA ILE A 31 -3.69 22.99 -6.80
C ILE A 31 -2.32 23.34 -6.24
N ALA A 32 -1.26 22.91 -6.90
CA ALA A 32 0.11 23.20 -6.49
C ALA A 32 1.10 22.99 -7.64
N THR A 33 2.31 23.53 -7.47
CA THR A 33 3.48 23.15 -8.27
C THR A 33 4.55 22.56 -7.37
N VAL A 34 5.20 21.49 -7.81
CA VAL A 34 6.26 20.82 -7.07
C VAL A 34 7.54 20.73 -7.91
N SER A 35 8.70 20.56 -7.25
CA SER A 35 9.94 20.27 -7.95
C SER A 35 9.88 18.92 -8.65
N GLU A 36 10.42 18.84 -9.87
CA GLU A 36 10.61 17.60 -10.62
C GLU A 36 12.08 17.18 -10.50
N GLY A 37 12.36 16.28 -9.55
CA GLY A 37 13.70 15.74 -9.32
C GLY A 37 14.12 14.75 -10.40
N GLU A 38 15.41 14.56 -10.51
CA GLU A 38 16.07 13.69 -11.48
C GLU A 38 16.95 12.65 -10.76
N ARG A 39 17.62 11.81 -11.55
CA ARG A 39 18.53 10.77 -11.05
C ARG A 39 19.61 11.34 -10.11
N GLU A 40 20.18 12.47 -10.45
CA GLU A 40 21.24 13.14 -9.69
C GLU A 40 20.75 13.59 -8.31
N ASP A 41 19.49 14.02 -8.20
CA ASP A 41 18.88 14.39 -6.92
C ASP A 41 18.68 13.14 -6.05
N ALA A 42 18.27 12.02 -6.65
CA ALA A 42 18.17 10.74 -5.94
C ALA A 42 19.54 10.27 -5.42
N VAL A 43 20.60 10.35 -6.23
CA VAL A 43 21.97 10.01 -5.82
C VAL A 43 22.42 10.87 -4.63
N LYS A 44 22.13 12.19 -4.64
CA LYS A 44 22.44 13.07 -3.50
C LYS A 44 21.71 12.66 -2.23
N ALA A 45 20.41 12.34 -2.34
CA ALA A 45 19.61 11.90 -1.20
C ALA A 45 20.08 10.56 -0.63
N ILE A 46 20.43 9.60 -1.50
CA ILE A 46 20.99 8.30 -1.09
C ILE A 46 22.34 8.50 -0.38
N ALA A 47 23.22 9.35 -0.92
CA ALA A 47 24.50 9.65 -0.29
C ALA A 47 24.32 10.33 1.09
N ALA A 48 23.33 11.20 1.26
CA ALA A 48 23.00 11.80 2.54
C ALA A 48 22.48 10.76 3.54
N ALA A 49 21.57 9.88 3.10
CA ALA A 49 21.07 8.77 3.92
C ALA A 49 22.19 7.81 4.33
N ARG A 50 23.11 7.48 3.42
CA ARG A 50 24.26 6.60 3.68
C ARG A 50 25.19 7.19 4.74
N ARG A 51 25.57 8.46 4.61
CA ARG A 51 26.37 9.15 5.63
C ARG A 51 25.67 9.18 6.98
N ALA A 52 24.38 9.53 7.00
CA ALA A 52 23.61 9.58 8.25
C ALA A 52 23.51 8.21 8.93
N PHE A 53 23.47 7.11 8.17
CA PHE A 53 23.46 5.76 8.72
C PHE A 53 24.84 5.33 9.23
N ASP A 54 25.91 5.51 8.44
CA ASP A 54 27.25 4.99 8.75
C ASP A 54 27.97 5.85 9.79
N GLU A 55 27.84 7.17 9.74
CA GLU A 55 28.61 8.13 10.52
C GLU A 55 27.75 8.86 11.57
N GLY A 56 26.41 8.83 11.42
CA GLY A 56 25.49 9.51 12.30
C GLY A 56 25.15 8.72 13.57
N GLU A 57 24.42 9.36 14.47
CA GLU A 57 24.05 8.77 15.76
C GLU A 57 22.75 7.95 15.68
N TRP A 58 21.95 8.11 14.61
CA TRP A 58 20.58 7.58 14.53
C TRP A 58 20.50 6.06 14.68
N SER A 59 21.28 5.31 13.94
CA SER A 59 21.28 3.84 13.97
C SER A 59 21.67 3.28 15.33
N ASN A 60 22.51 4.01 16.07
CA ASN A 60 22.98 3.65 17.41
C ASN A 60 22.17 4.27 18.54
N LEU A 61 21.23 5.19 18.23
CA LEU A 61 20.36 5.79 19.23
C LEU A 61 19.51 4.70 19.90
N PRO A 62 19.36 4.71 21.25
CA PRO A 62 18.51 3.73 21.93
C PRO A 62 17.09 3.69 21.32
N GLY A 63 16.52 2.49 21.17
CA GLY A 63 15.18 2.33 20.59
C GLY A 63 14.10 3.17 21.25
N LEU A 64 14.18 3.35 22.59
CA LEU A 64 13.28 4.22 23.33
C LEU A 64 13.34 5.69 22.85
N GLU A 65 14.53 6.21 22.58
CA GLU A 65 14.69 7.60 22.12
C GLU A 65 14.19 7.77 20.67
N ARG A 66 14.47 6.80 19.78
CA ARG A 66 13.88 6.77 18.43
C ARG A 66 12.36 6.71 18.50
N GLY A 67 11.82 5.85 19.38
CA GLY A 67 10.39 5.71 19.59
C GLY A 67 9.70 7.01 20.02
N LYS A 68 10.33 7.82 20.85
CA LYS A 68 9.82 9.15 21.25
C LYS A 68 9.69 10.10 20.05
N LEU A 69 10.67 10.12 19.14
CA LEU A 69 10.64 10.96 17.95
C LEU A 69 9.57 10.48 16.95
N VAL A 70 9.46 9.15 16.75
CA VAL A 70 8.42 8.56 15.92
C VAL A 70 7.02 8.81 16.50
N LEU A 71 6.85 8.75 17.82
CA LEU A 71 5.59 9.11 18.49
C LEU A 71 5.24 10.58 18.30
N LYS A 72 6.25 11.46 18.35
CA LYS A 72 6.04 12.88 18.10
C LYS A 72 5.50 13.16 16.71
N ILE A 73 5.91 12.41 15.70
CA ILE A 73 5.33 12.50 14.34
C ILE A 73 3.83 12.17 14.40
N ALA A 74 3.43 11.09 15.07
CA ALA A 74 2.01 10.74 15.23
C ALA A 74 1.19 11.85 15.90
N GLU A 75 1.73 12.48 16.94
CA GLU A 75 1.09 13.61 17.60
C GLU A 75 0.90 14.82 16.67
N LEU A 76 1.92 15.13 15.86
CA LEU A 76 1.87 16.23 14.91
C LEU A 76 0.88 15.94 13.75
N ILE A 77 0.81 14.70 13.27
CA ILE A 77 -0.21 14.29 12.29
C ILE A 77 -1.62 14.49 12.87
N ARG A 78 -1.87 14.08 14.12
CA ARG A 78 -3.17 14.30 14.79
C ARG A 78 -3.47 15.79 14.99
N ARG A 79 -2.47 16.61 15.30
CA ARG A 79 -2.62 18.06 15.40
C ARG A 79 -3.10 18.67 14.09
N ASP A 80 -2.53 18.23 12.97
CA ASP A 80 -2.77 18.79 11.63
C ASP A 80 -3.74 17.92 10.81
N LEU A 81 -4.54 17.05 11.44
CA LEU A 81 -5.38 16.04 10.79
C LEU A 81 -6.30 16.63 9.72
N ASP A 82 -7.04 17.69 10.05
CA ASP A 82 -7.99 18.30 9.12
C ASP A 82 -7.27 18.91 7.91
N GLU A 83 -6.15 19.62 8.11
CA GLU A 83 -5.35 20.20 7.02
C GLU A 83 -4.79 19.09 6.08
N LEU A 84 -4.30 18.00 6.68
CA LEU A 84 -3.78 16.84 5.91
C LEU A 84 -4.90 16.14 5.14
N ALA A 85 -6.08 15.95 5.75
CA ALA A 85 -7.21 15.31 5.10
C ALA A 85 -7.75 16.15 3.93
N GLU A 86 -7.88 17.48 4.10
CA GLU A 86 -8.25 18.38 3.01
C GLU A 86 -7.25 18.30 1.85
N LEU A 87 -5.96 18.30 2.16
CA LEU A 87 -4.90 18.20 1.15
C LEU A 87 -4.92 16.85 0.43
N GLU A 88 -5.14 15.74 1.15
CA GLU A 88 -5.27 14.40 0.56
C GLU A 88 -6.48 14.31 -0.37
N SER A 89 -7.64 14.87 0.02
CA SER A 89 -8.83 14.92 -0.83
C SER A 89 -8.60 15.72 -2.11
N LEU A 90 -7.95 16.87 -2.02
CA LEU A 90 -7.59 17.68 -3.19
C LEU A 90 -6.63 16.96 -4.14
N ASP A 91 -5.66 16.24 -3.60
CA ASP A 91 -4.58 15.58 -4.33
C ASP A 91 -5.05 14.27 -5.01
N THR A 92 -5.93 13.52 -4.34
CA THR A 92 -6.35 12.18 -4.76
C THR A 92 -7.77 12.10 -5.34
N GLY A 93 -8.62 13.07 -5.03
CA GLY A 93 -10.06 13.02 -5.37
C GLY A 93 -10.92 12.20 -4.41
N LYS A 94 -10.37 11.70 -3.29
CA LYS A 94 -11.13 11.03 -2.22
C LYS A 94 -12.17 11.96 -1.61
N THR A 95 -13.18 11.36 -0.96
CA THR A 95 -14.04 12.13 -0.06
C THR A 95 -13.25 12.62 1.15
N LEU A 96 -13.67 13.72 1.75
CA LEU A 96 -13.02 14.25 2.95
C LEU A 96 -13.12 13.28 4.14
N GLU A 97 -14.21 12.51 4.21
CA GLU A 97 -14.41 11.47 5.22
C GLU A 97 -13.40 10.33 5.07
N GLU A 98 -13.21 9.82 3.85
CA GLU A 98 -12.16 8.83 3.55
C GLU A 98 -10.78 9.34 3.95
N SER A 99 -10.46 10.59 3.59
CA SER A 99 -9.16 11.20 3.90
C SER A 99 -8.95 11.41 5.39
N LYS A 100 -9.98 11.76 6.16
CA LYS A 100 -9.89 11.87 7.64
C LYS A 100 -9.63 10.52 8.29
N ALA A 101 -10.30 9.47 7.82
CA ALA A 101 -10.05 8.11 8.29
C ALA A 101 -8.60 7.67 7.99
N ASP A 102 -8.10 7.95 6.78
CA ASP A 102 -6.70 7.68 6.44
C ASP A 102 -5.71 8.39 7.38
N MET A 103 -5.95 9.67 7.72
CA MET A 103 -5.04 10.42 8.60
C MET A 103 -5.01 9.86 10.03
N ASP A 104 -6.13 9.39 10.56
CA ASP A 104 -6.16 8.72 11.86
C ASP A 104 -5.38 7.40 11.83
N ASP A 105 -5.59 6.59 10.79
CA ASP A 105 -4.86 5.34 10.58
C ASP A 105 -3.35 5.57 10.44
N ILE A 106 -2.93 6.59 9.71
CA ILE A 106 -1.53 6.99 9.57
C ILE A 106 -0.91 7.30 10.94
N ALA A 107 -1.59 8.10 11.74
CA ALA A 107 -1.13 8.44 13.08
C ALA A 107 -1.03 7.19 13.97
N ASN A 108 -1.99 6.26 13.84
CA ASN A 108 -1.98 4.99 14.56
C ASN A 108 -0.81 4.09 14.15
N VAL A 109 -0.41 4.07 12.87
CA VAL A 109 0.76 3.34 12.38
C VAL A 109 2.05 3.90 13.01
N PHE A 110 2.26 5.21 12.99
CA PHE A 110 3.43 5.82 13.63
C PHE A 110 3.45 5.54 15.14
N GLN A 111 2.32 5.65 15.81
CA GLN A 111 2.21 5.35 17.26
C GLN A 111 2.53 3.88 17.57
N TYR A 112 2.03 2.94 16.75
CA TYR A 112 2.29 1.52 16.92
C TYR A 112 3.78 1.20 16.83
N TYR A 113 4.45 1.66 15.78
CA TYR A 113 5.88 1.39 15.61
C TYR A 113 6.76 2.16 16.60
N ALA A 114 6.36 3.35 17.02
CA ALA A 114 6.99 4.04 18.13
C ALA A 114 7.03 3.17 19.40
N GLY A 115 5.91 2.50 19.70
CA GLY A 115 5.79 1.57 20.82
C GLY A 115 6.60 0.28 20.67
N LEU A 116 7.00 -0.10 19.46
CA LEU A 116 7.80 -1.29 19.19
C LEU A 116 9.32 -1.01 19.10
N ALA A 117 9.74 0.25 19.01
CA ALA A 117 11.12 0.62 18.74
C ALA A 117 12.13 0.08 19.77
N ASP A 118 11.72 -0.14 21.01
CA ASP A 118 12.54 -0.67 22.12
C ASP A 118 12.18 -2.09 22.56
N LYS A 119 11.30 -2.80 21.81
CA LYS A 119 10.78 -4.11 22.22
C LYS A 119 11.54 -5.29 21.62
N ASP A 120 12.60 -5.06 20.89
CA ASP A 120 13.40 -6.11 20.27
C ASP A 120 14.67 -6.38 21.10
N GLY A 121 14.57 -7.28 22.06
CA GLY A 121 15.69 -7.69 22.92
C GLY A 121 16.60 -8.76 22.32
N GLY A 122 16.32 -9.25 21.12
CA GLY A 122 17.01 -10.40 20.54
C GLY A 122 16.65 -11.71 21.25
N GLU A 123 17.44 -12.75 21.01
CA GLU A 123 17.21 -14.10 21.57
C GLU A 123 18.51 -14.71 22.10
N VAL A 124 18.43 -15.42 23.22
CA VAL A 124 19.50 -16.28 23.72
C VAL A 124 19.14 -17.73 23.35
N ILE A 125 20.00 -18.38 22.59
CA ILE A 125 19.81 -19.75 22.15
C ILE A 125 20.64 -20.68 23.03
N ALA A 126 20.02 -21.74 23.55
CA ALA A 126 20.74 -22.78 24.27
C ALA A 126 21.71 -23.47 23.32
N SER A 127 23.03 -23.26 23.56
CA SER A 127 24.07 -23.86 22.74
C SER A 127 24.27 -25.36 23.08
N PRO A 128 24.31 -26.25 22.08
CA PRO A 128 24.66 -27.66 22.31
C PRO A 128 26.15 -27.86 22.53
N ILE A 129 26.97 -26.83 22.37
CA ILE A 129 28.41 -26.88 22.51
C ILE A 129 28.78 -26.42 23.93
N PRO A 130 29.48 -27.27 24.75
CA PRO A 130 29.93 -26.87 26.07
C PRO A 130 30.79 -25.60 26.04
N ASP A 131 30.75 -24.85 27.14
CA ASP A 131 31.56 -23.63 27.29
C ASP A 131 31.32 -22.60 26.16
N SER A 132 30.08 -22.46 25.70
CA SER A 132 29.74 -21.48 24.69
C SER A 132 28.44 -20.73 25.01
N GLU A 133 28.33 -19.55 24.47
CA GLU A 133 27.15 -18.68 24.50
C GLU A 133 26.70 -18.40 23.06
N SER A 134 25.40 -18.40 22.84
CA SER A 134 24.78 -18.15 21.52
C SER A 134 23.67 -17.17 21.67
N ARG A 135 23.70 -16.08 20.90
CA ARG A 135 22.64 -15.07 20.87
C ARG A 135 22.34 -14.59 19.46
N VAL A 136 21.11 -14.29 19.20
CA VAL A 136 20.64 -13.61 17.99
C VAL A 136 20.35 -12.15 18.32
N VAL A 137 20.90 -11.25 17.55
CA VAL A 137 20.60 -9.82 17.63
C VAL A 137 20.00 -9.36 16.31
N ARG A 138 19.18 -8.31 16.37
CA ARG A 138 18.57 -7.68 15.21
C ARG A 138 19.12 -6.27 15.10
N GLU A 139 19.60 -5.94 13.92
CA GLU A 139 20.22 -4.65 13.62
C GLU A 139 19.46 -3.96 12.50
N PRO A 140 19.45 -2.61 12.40
CA PRO A 140 18.87 -1.93 11.25
C PRO A 140 19.57 -2.38 9.96
N ILE A 141 18.80 -2.52 8.87
CA ILE A 141 19.33 -2.98 7.58
C ILE A 141 20.22 -1.95 6.90
N GLY A 142 19.96 -0.64 7.07
CA GLY A 142 20.73 0.40 6.42
C GLY A 142 19.92 1.52 5.81
N VAL A 143 20.17 1.80 4.52
CA VAL A 143 19.44 2.80 3.73
C VAL A 143 18.25 2.14 3.05
N CYS A 144 17.04 2.65 3.31
CA CYS A 144 15.79 2.16 2.76
C CYS A 144 15.29 3.11 1.65
N GLY A 145 15.31 2.66 0.40
CA GLY A 145 14.61 3.30 -0.70
C GLY A 145 13.11 2.96 -0.66
N GLN A 146 12.25 3.96 -0.59
CA GLN A 146 10.81 3.78 -0.44
C GLN A 146 10.07 4.44 -1.59
N ILE A 147 9.19 3.70 -2.27
CA ILE A 147 8.44 4.18 -3.43
C ILE A 147 6.96 3.90 -3.20
N THR A 148 6.14 4.96 -3.19
CA THR A 148 4.73 4.86 -2.82
C THR A 148 3.79 5.21 -3.99
N PRO A 149 2.56 4.63 -3.99
CA PRO A 149 1.57 4.81 -5.03
C PRO A 149 0.80 6.13 -4.86
N TRP A 150 -0.15 6.36 -5.78
CA TRP A 150 -0.96 7.57 -5.82
C TRP A 150 -2.33 7.44 -5.13
N ASN A 151 -2.83 6.22 -4.92
CA ASN A 151 -4.18 6.00 -4.39
C ASN A 151 -4.31 6.18 -2.88
N TYR A 152 -3.27 5.83 -2.13
CA TYR A 152 -3.13 6.05 -0.68
C TYR A 152 -1.74 6.61 -0.40
N PRO A 153 -1.43 7.83 -0.87
CA PRO A 153 -0.06 8.34 -0.90
C PRO A 153 0.59 8.38 0.47
N LEU A 154 -0.05 9.02 1.45
CA LEU A 154 0.52 9.14 2.78
C LEU A 154 0.34 7.86 3.61
N LEU A 155 -0.78 7.15 3.47
CA LEU A 155 -1.01 5.90 4.19
C LEU A 155 0.08 4.88 3.83
N GLN A 156 0.34 4.66 2.54
CA GLN A 156 1.37 3.74 2.09
C GLN A 156 2.78 4.22 2.42
N ALA A 157 3.01 5.53 2.47
CA ALA A 157 4.26 6.09 2.97
C ALA A 157 4.46 5.78 4.47
N SER A 158 3.41 5.91 5.29
CA SER A 158 3.48 5.65 6.73
C SER A 158 3.85 4.20 7.05
N TRP A 159 3.35 3.23 6.26
CA TRP A 159 3.65 1.80 6.43
C TRP A 159 5.13 1.48 6.19
N LYS A 160 5.84 2.36 5.48
CA LYS A 160 7.26 2.23 5.16
C LYS A 160 8.14 3.10 6.06
N ILE A 161 7.76 4.36 6.27
CA ILE A 161 8.52 5.33 7.08
C ILE A 161 8.60 4.89 8.54
N ALA A 162 7.44 4.60 9.16
CA ALA A 162 7.36 4.38 10.59
C ALA A 162 8.19 3.16 11.06
N PRO A 163 8.08 1.95 10.44
CA PRO A 163 8.91 0.81 10.82
C PRO A 163 10.39 1.02 10.49
N ALA A 164 10.73 1.68 9.37
CA ALA A 164 12.12 1.94 9.02
C ALA A 164 12.81 2.83 10.07
N LEU A 165 12.17 3.92 10.46
CA LEU A 165 12.69 4.83 11.51
C LEU A 165 12.73 4.15 12.88
N ALA A 166 11.70 3.42 13.26
CA ALA A 166 11.66 2.69 14.53
C ALA A 166 12.79 1.67 14.64
N ALA A 167 13.10 0.96 13.54
CA ALA A 167 14.20 0.01 13.47
C ALA A 167 15.59 0.67 13.51
N GLY A 168 15.72 1.97 13.22
CA GLY A 168 16.97 2.70 13.21
C GLY A 168 17.61 2.88 11.82
N ASN A 169 16.85 2.66 10.76
CA ASN A 169 17.29 2.88 9.38
C ASN A 169 17.20 4.36 8.98
N THR A 170 17.86 4.69 7.89
CA THR A 170 17.65 5.94 7.16
C THR A 170 16.81 5.68 5.92
N ILE A 171 16.10 6.70 5.44
CA ILE A 171 15.15 6.56 4.34
C ILE A 171 15.40 7.58 3.23
N VAL A 172 15.13 7.15 1.98
CA VAL A 172 14.93 8.01 0.83
C VAL A 172 13.58 7.66 0.24
N LEU A 173 12.60 8.54 0.40
CA LEU A 173 11.24 8.31 -0.07
C LEU A 173 10.96 9.07 -1.37
N LYS A 174 10.39 8.34 -2.33
CA LYS A 174 9.81 8.87 -3.56
C LYS A 174 8.31 8.61 -3.58
N PRO A 175 7.46 9.61 -3.36
CA PRO A 175 6.01 9.47 -3.53
C PRO A 175 5.66 9.39 -5.02
N SER A 176 4.41 9.02 -5.32
CA SER A 176 3.89 9.19 -6.68
C SER A 176 4.03 10.64 -7.14
N GLU A 177 4.39 10.82 -8.40
CA GLU A 177 4.55 12.14 -9.01
C GLU A 177 3.25 12.93 -9.15
N ILE A 178 2.10 12.28 -9.04
CA ILE A 178 0.77 12.91 -9.19
C ILE A 178 0.08 13.19 -7.87
N THR A 179 0.54 12.63 -6.75
CA THR A 179 -0.05 12.83 -5.41
C THR A 179 1.03 12.98 -4.33
N PRO A 180 1.90 13.97 -4.39
CA PRO A 180 3.02 14.11 -3.44
C PRO A 180 2.73 15.00 -2.24
N LEU A 181 1.60 15.74 -2.21
CA LEU A 181 1.44 16.93 -1.36
C LEU A 181 1.39 16.59 0.14
N THR A 182 0.64 15.57 0.54
CA THR A 182 0.56 15.16 1.94
C THR A 182 1.88 14.56 2.43
N THR A 183 2.60 13.84 1.57
CA THR A 183 3.94 13.33 1.88
C THR A 183 4.93 14.48 2.13
N ILE A 184 4.91 15.53 1.30
CA ILE A 184 5.73 16.74 1.51
C ILE A 184 5.40 17.36 2.87
N LYS A 185 4.11 17.47 3.22
CA LYS A 185 3.69 18.03 4.51
C LYS A 185 4.22 17.21 5.69
N VAL A 186 4.15 15.88 5.62
CA VAL A 186 4.67 15.01 6.69
C VAL A 186 6.18 15.10 6.84
N PHE A 187 6.95 15.31 5.79
CA PHE A 187 8.39 15.59 5.94
C PHE A 187 8.67 16.89 6.70
N LYS A 188 7.81 17.92 6.58
CA LYS A 188 7.89 19.11 7.44
C LYS A 188 7.58 18.79 8.90
N LEU A 189 6.61 17.89 9.15
CA LEU A 189 6.31 17.43 10.50
C LEU A 189 7.44 16.57 11.08
N MET A 190 8.14 15.78 10.28
CA MET A 190 9.33 15.04 10.73
C MET A 190 10.49 15.97 11.08
N GLU A 191 10.69 17.04 10.33
CA GLU A 191 11.65 18.10 10.68
C GLU A 191 11.25 18.77 12.02
N GLU A 192 9.97 19.13 12.21
CA GLU A 192 9.44 19.69 13.47
C GLU A 192 9.56 18.70 14.64
N ALA A 193 9.40 17.39 14.39
CA ALA A 193 9.58 16.35 15.40
C ALA A 193 11.03 16.20 15.85
N GLY A 194 11.98 16.71 15.08
CA GLY A 194 13.41 16.66 15.39
C GLY A 194 14.13 15.42 14.82
N ILE A 195 13.62 14.83 13.74
CA ILE A 195 14.35 13.79 13.00
C ILE A 195 15.69 14.37 12.50
N PRO A 196 16.84 13.72 12.78
CA PRO A 196 18.13 14.28 12.43
C PRO A 196 18.34 14.41 10.91
N LYS A 197 19.20 15.34 10.52
CA LYS A 197 19.58 15.59 9.12
C LYS A 197 20.08 14.28 8.46
N GLY A 198 19.69 14.05 7.21
CA GLY A 198 20.08 12.89 6.43
C GLY A 198 19.33 11.59 6.80
N VAL A 199 18.69 11.49 7.97
CA VAL A 199 17.93 10.29 8.39
C VAL A 199 16.70 10.08 7.49
N ALA A 200 15.99 11.15 7.17
CA ALA A 200 14.85 11.11 6.26
C ALA A 200 15.08 12.07 5.10
N ASN A 201 14.92 11.56 3.88
CA ASN A 201 15.09 12.32 2.64
C ASN A 201 13.90 12.11 1.71
N LEU A 202 13.45 13.17 1.04
CA LEU A 202 12.34 13.17 0.10
C LEU A 202 12.81 13.61 -1.27
N VAL A 203 12.63 12.76 -2.27
CA VAL A 203 12.92 13.09 -3.66
C VAL A 203 11.65 12.92 -4.50
N LEU A 204 11.15 14.04 -5.01
CA LEU A 204 10.04 14.05 -5.98
C LEU A 204 10.59 13.75 -7.37
N GLY A 205 9.74 13.24 -8.25
CA GLY A 205 10.14 13.01 -9.66
C GLY A 205 9.61 11.68 -10.22
N PRO A 206 9.88 11.43 -11.51
CA PRO A 206 9.32 10.28 -12.22
C PRO A 206 9.87 8.94 -11.70
N GLY A 207 9.00 7.92 -11.73
CA GLY A 207 9.40 6.55 -11.38
C GLY A 207 10.54 6.01 -12.25
N ALA A 208 10.59 6.38 -13.53
CA ALA A 208 11.59 5.91 -14.48
C ALA A 208 13.01 6.48 -14.26
N THR A 209 13.14 7.56 -13.51
CA THR A 209 14.44 8.18 -13.18
C THR A 209 14.77 8.04 -11.69
N VAL A 210 13.99 8.69 -10.83
CA VAL A 210 14.20 8.69 -9.38
C VAL A 210 13.93 7.31 -8.79
N GLY A 211 12.81 6.67 -9.15
CA GLY A 211 12.45 5.33 -8.66
C GLY A 211 13.42 4.25 -9.13
N ASP A 212 13.84 4.30 -10.39
CA ASP A 212 14.84 3.38 -10.96
C ASP A 212 16.19 3.51 -10.24
N GLU A 213 16.60 4.75 -9.91
CA GLU A 213 17.84 4.97 -9.15
C GLU A 213 17.77 4.37 -7.75
N LEU A 214 16.67 4.55 -7.01
CA LEU A 214 16.48 3.91 -5.71
C LEU A 214 16.60 2.38 -5.80
N ALA A 215 16.06 1.79 -6.87
CA ALA A 215 16.13 0.36 -7.08
C ALA A 215 17.54 -0.15 -7.45
N ARG A 216 18.30 0.62 -8.23
CA ARG A 216 19.61 0.19 -8.77
C ARG A 216 20.81 0.55 -7.90
N ASN A 217 20.72 1.66 -7.17
CA ASN A 217 21.87 2.22 -6.46
C ASN A 217 22.41 1.25 -5.41
N ILE A 218 23.73 1.03 -5.42
CA ILE A 218 24.40 0.05 -4.56
C ILE A 218 24.43 0.47 -3.08
N ASP A 219 24.25 1.76 -2.78
CA ASP A 219 24.22 2.30 -1.42
C ASP A 219 22.83 2.22 -0.78
N VAL A 220 21.85 1.62 -1.48
CA VAL A 220 20.53 1.28 -0.95
C VAL A 220 20.53 -0.19 -0.56
N ASP A 221 20.17 -0.49 0.69
CA ASP A 221 20.19 -1.84 1.27
C ASP A 221 18.83 -2.55 1.16
N LEU A 222 17.74 -1.79 1.15
CA LEU A 222 16.38 -2.28 0.99
C LEU A 222 15.57 -1.36 0.06
N VAL A 223 14.76 -1.94 -0.82
CA VAL A 223 13.72 -1.21 -1.56
C VAL A 223 12.35 -1.72 -1.15
N SER A 224 11.52 -0.82 -0.62
CA SER A 224 10.11 -1.06 -0.36
C SER A 224 9.26 -0.31 -1.40
N PHE A 225 8.43 -1.05 -2.12
CA PHE A 225 7.60 -0.54 -3.22
C PHE A 225 6.15 -0.97 -3.07
N THR A 226 5.23 -0.04 -3.26
CA THR A 226 3.79 -0.33 -3.47
C THR A 226 3.35 0.22 -4.81
N GLY A 227 2.69 -0.61 -5.63
CA GLY A 227 2.20 -0.20 -6.95
C GLY A 227 1.85 -1.36 -7.89
N GLY A 228 1.91 -1.12 -9.19
CA GLY A 228 1.55 -2.10 -10.20
C GLY A 228 2.57 -3.23 -10.37
N ILE A 229 2.07 -4.43 -10.70
CA ILE A 229 2.86 -5.67 -10.81
C ILE A 229 4.03 -5.56 -11.81
N GLU A 230 3.83 -4.91 -12.94
CA GLU A 230 4.90 -4.77 -13.95
C GLU A 230 6.04 -3.87 -13.47
N THR A 231 5.73 -2.84 -12.67
CA THR A 231 6.75 -2.01 -12.03
C THR A 231 7.47 -2.79 -10.93
N GLY A 232 6.74 -3.57 -10.13
CA GLY A 232 7.34 -4.47 -9.14
C GLY A 232 8.35 -5.44 -9.73
N LYS A 233 8.03 -6.06 -10.88
CA LYS A 233 8.97 -6.93 -11.62
C LYS A 233 10.24 -6.19 -12.07
N LYS A 234 10.11 -4.95 -12.55
CA LYS A 234 11.26 -4.11 -12.94
C LYS A 234 12.14 -3.77 -11.73
N ILE A 235 11.52 -3.46 -10.60
CA ILE A 235 12.25 -3.20 -9.34
C ILE A 235 13.02 -4.44 -8.88
N MET A 236 12.41 -5.64 -8.91
CA MET A 236 13.10 -6.89 -8.60
C MET A 236 14.34 -7.11 -9.49
N GLN A 237 14.20 -6.87 -10.79
CA GLN A 237 15.30 -6.96 -11.75
C GLN A 237 16.41 -5.95 -11.44
N ALA A 238 16.04 -4.71 -11.13
CA ALA A 238 16.99 -3.64 -10.81
C ALA A 238 17.73 -3.92 -9.49
N ALA A 239 17.02 -4.39 -8.47
CA ALA A 239 17.55 -4.69 -7.14
C ALA A 239 18.56 -5.87 -7.13
N SER A 240 18.54 -6.72 -8.15
CA SER A 240 19.47 -7.86 -8.25
C SER A 240 20.94 -7.44 -8.36
N GLY A 241 21.23 -6.19 -8.73
CA GLY A 241 22.58 -5.69 -8.96
C GLY A 241 23.52 -5.76 -7.76
N ASN A 242 22.99 -5.60 -6.54
CA ASN A 242 23.75 -5.76 -5.28
C ASN A 242 23.06 -6.72 -4.28
N VAL A 243 22.08 -7.50 -4.76
CA VAL A 243 21.33 -8.49 -3.94
C VAL A 243 20.62 -7.83 -2.75
N LYS A 244 20.21 -6.57 -2.88
CA LYS A 244 19.51 -5.86 -1.81
C LYS A 244 18.17 -6.51 -1.46
N LYS A 245 17.73 -6.30 -0.23
CA LYS A 245 16.40 -6.73 0.22
C LYS A 245 15.30 -5.97 -0.53
N ILE A 246 14.19 -6.65 -0.80
CA ILE A 246 13.02 -6.04 -1.42
C ILE A 246 11.77 -6.38 -0.63
N ALA A 247 10.85 -5.42 -0.50
CA ALA A 247 9.50 -5.61 -0.02
C ALA A 247 8.55 -5.01 -1.07
N LEU A 248 7.62 -5.83 -1.58
CA LEU A 248 6.74 -5.46 -2.68
C LEU A 248 5.28 -5.67 -2.26
N GLU A 249 4.50 -4.61 -2.31
CA GLU A 249 3.05 -4.62 -2.19
C GLU A 249 2.45 -4.28 -3.55
N LEU A 250 1.79 -5.26 -4.16
CA LEU A 250 1.32 -5.17 -5.54
C LEU A 250 -0.20 -5.31 -5.61
N GLY A 251 -0.73 -5.30 -6.82
CA GLY A 251 -2.15 -5.34 -7.07
C GLY A 251 -2.86 -6.64 -6.64
N GLY A 252 -4.18 -6.61 -6.73
CA GLY A 252 -5.05 -7.74 -6.42
C GLY A 252 -6.21 -7.87 -7.40
N LYS A 253 -6.79 -9.07 -7.44
CA LYS A 253 -8.09 -9.38 -8.05
C LYS A 253 -8.88 -10.19 -7.03
N ASN A 254 -9.36 -9.48 -6.03
CA ASN A 254 -9.75 -10.08 -4.76
C ASN A 254 -11.17 -10.64 -4.83
N PRO A 255 -11.36 -11.93 -4.52
CA PRO A 255 -12.68 -12.55 -4.49
C PRO A 255 -13.45 -12.10 -3.24
N ASN A 256 -14.73 -11.83 -3.44
CA ASN A 256 -15.73 -11.63 -2.40
C ASN A 256 -16.77 -12.75 -2.55
N ILE A 257 -16.72 -13.75 -1.67
CA ILE A 257 -17.48 -15.00 -1.78
C ILE A 257 -18.74 -14.91 -0.92
N VAL A 258 -19.93 -15.09 -1.53
CA VAL A 258 -21.21 -15.02 -0.81
C VAL A 258 -21.97 -16.32 -0.96
N PHE A 259 -22.09 -17.07 0.13
CA PHE A 259 -22.91 -18.27 0.21
C PHE A 259 -24.40 -17.94 0.40
N LYS A 260 -25.27 -18.85 -0.02
CA LYS A 260 -26.75 -18.66 0.01
C LYS A 260 -27.31 -18.39 1.40
N ASP A 261 -26.64 -18.80 2.48
CA ASP A 261 -27.05 -18.60 3.86
C ASP A 261 -26.50 -17.31 4.50
N ALA A 262 -25.75 -16.51 3.74
CA ALA A 262 -25.29 -15.20 4.21
C ALA A 262 -26.49 -14.26 4.49
N ASP A 263 -26.27 -13.27 5.34
CA ASP A 263 -27.23 -12.18 5.47
C ASP A 263 -27.19 -11.32 4.19
N LEU A 264 -28.25 -11.38 3.39
CA LEU A 264 -28.28 -10.78 2.07
C LEU A 264 -28.10 -9.25 2.12
N GLU A 265 -28.79 -8.60 3.06
CA GLU A 265 -28.73 -7.14 3.23
C GLU A 265 -27.31 -6.66 3.50
N THR A 266 -26.67 -7.29 4.49
CA THR A 266 -25.30 -6.97 4.89
C THR A 266 -24.29 -7.34 3.79
N ALA A 267 -24.44 -8.50 3.14
CA ALA A 267 -23.52 -8.93 2.10
C ALA A 267 -23.57 -8.04 0.85
N VAL A 268 -24.75 -7.54 0.47
CA VAL A 268 -24.89 -6.59 -0.65
C VAL A 268 -24.28 -5.24 -0.28
N ASP A 269 -24.55 -4.73 0.92
CA ASP A 269 -24.01 -3.45 1.39
C ASP A 269 -22.49 -3.48 1.42
N GLN A 270 -21.92 -4.50 2.01
CA GLN A 270 -20.47 -4.69 2.09
C GLN A 270 -19.84 -5.00 0.72
N ALA A 271 -20.56 -5.60 -0.23
CA ALA A 271 -20.04 -5.80 -1.58
C ALA A 271 -19.93 -4.47 -2.34
N LEU A 272 -20.85 -3.51 -2.11
CA LEU A 272 -20.73 -2.15 -2.64
C LEU A 272 -19.49 -1.44 -2.07
N ASN A 273 -19.34 -1.49 -0.73
CA ASN A 273 -18.18 -0.94 -0.06
C ASN A 273 -16.87 -1.58 -0.57
N ALA A 274 -16.84 -2.90 -0.67
CA ALA A 274 -15.66 -3.67 -1.11
C ALA A 274 -15.12 -3.23 -2.48
N VAL A 275 -15.97 -2.78 -3.40
CA VAL A 275 -15.55 -2.48 -4.78
C VAL A 275 -15.61 -1.00 -5.14
N PHE A 276 -16.53 -0.21 -4.57
CA PHE A 276 -16.75 1.17 -5.01
C PHE A 276 -16.13 2.23 -4.08
N PHE A 277 -15.68 1.81 -2.88
CA PHE A 277 -14.87 2.66 -2.02
C PHE A 277 -13.67 3.24 -2.79
N HIS A 278 -13.40 4.52 -2.62
CA HIS A 278 -12.36 5.26 -3.35
C HIS A 278 -12.42 5.03 -4.89
N ALA A 279 -13.64 4.99 -5.47
CA ALA A 279 -13.87 4.71 -6.89
C ALA A 279 -13.18 3.40 -7.38
N GLY A 280 -13.05 2.39 -6.52
CA GLY A 280 -12.41 1.11 -6.83
C GLY A 280 -10.88 1.16 -6.97
N GLN A 281 -10.25 2.27 -6.60
CA GLN A 281 -8.79 2.47 -6.69
C GLN A 281 -8.07 1.92 -5.45
N VAL A 282 -8.42 0.71 -5.05
CA VAL A 282 -7.94 0.01 -3.86
C VAL A 282 -7.32 -1.32 -4.24
N CYS A 283 -6.09 -1.59 -3.81
CA CYS A 283 -5.40 -2.84 -4.13
C CYS A 283 -6.14 -4.08 -3.60
N SER A 284 -6.85 -3.95 -2.49
CA SER A 284 -7.70 -4.99 -1.90
C SER A 284 -9.16 -4.95 -2.36
N ALA A 285 -9.54 -4.10 -3.33
CA ALA A 285 -10.93 -4.02 -3.77
C ALA A 285 -11.53 -5.38 -4.12
N GLY A 286 -12.73 -5.67 -3.59
CA GLY A 286 -13.50 -6.90 -3.83
C GLY A 286 -14.15 -6.90 -5.22
N SER A 287 -13.35 -6.64 -6.24
CA SER A 287 -13.81 -6.44 -7.62
C SER A 287 -14.24 -7.70 -8.35
N ARG A 288 -14.10 -8.87 -7.70
CA ARG A 288 -14.50 -10.18 -8.20
C ARG A 288 -15.50 -10.83 -7.22
N LEU A 289 -16.79 -10.67 -7.47
CA LEU A 289 -17.87 -11.20 -6.65
C LEU A 289 -18.24 -12.62 -7.11
N LEU A 290 -18.15 -13.57 -6.19
CA LEU A 290 -18.54 -14.98 -6.39
C LEU A 290 -19.79 -15.25 -5.56
N VAL A 291 -20.94 -15.49 -6.20
CA VAL A 291 -22.25 -15.64 -5.54
C VAL A 291 -22.79 -17.06 -5.72
N ASP A 292 -23.28 -17.67 -4.64
CA ASP A 292 -24.00 -18.96 -4.70
C ASP A 292 -25.16 -18.85 -5.71
N GLU A 293 -25.26 -19.79 -6.64
CA GLU A 293 -26.27 -19.78 -7.73
C GLU A 293 -27.71 -19.66 -7.21
N ALA A 294 -27.96 -20.19 -5.99
CA ALA A 294 -29.31 -20.17 -5.39
C ALA A 294 -29.81 -18.76 -5.02
N ILE A 295 -28.92 -17.77 -4.86
CA ILE A 295 -29.25 -16.39 -4.50
C ILE A 295 -28.81 -15.38 -5.54
N HIS A 296 -28.16 -15.83 -6.63
CA HIS A 296 -27.54 -14.98 -7.63
C HIS A 296 -28.48 -13.88 -8.17
N ASP A 297 -29.68 -14.26 -8.65
CA ASP A 297 -30.58 -13.30 -9.30
C ASP A 297 -31.05 -12.22 -8.31
N GLN A 298 -31.39 -12.63 -7.09
CA GLN A 298 -31.81 -11.70 -6.04
C GLN A 298 -30.67 -10.78 -5.62
N PHE A 299 -29.47 -11.32 -5.46
CA PHE A 299 -28.26 -10.55 -5.11
C PHE A 299 -27.92 -9.54 -6.22
N LEU A 300 -27.92 -10.00 -7.47
CA LEU A 300 -27.62 -9.16 -8.63
C LEU A 300 -28.61 -8.01 -8.79
N GLU A 301 -29.92 -8.28 -8.65
CA GLU A 301 -30.95 -7.24 -8.71
C GLU A 301 -30.72 -6.16 -7.65
N GLU A 302 -30.47 -6.55 -6.41
CA GLU A 302 -30.32 -5.61 -5.30
C GLU A 302 -29.00 -4.81 -5.38
N ILE A 303 -27.88 -5.45 -5.74
CA ILE A 303 -26.61 -4.72 -5.87
C ILE A 303 -26.66 -3.74 -7.05
N VAL A 304 -27.25 -4.09 -8.19
CA VAL A 304 -27.41 -3.19 -9.35
C VAL A 304 -28.30 -2.00 -8.99
N LYS A 305 -29.40 -2.25 -8.27
CA LYS A 305 -30.31 -1.19 -7.81
C LYS A 305 -29.62 -0.19 -6.89
N ARG A 306 -28.78 -0.66 -5.94
CA ARG A 306 -28.04 0.21 -5.01
C ARG A 306 -26.89 0.92 -5.71
N THR A 307 -26.15 0.24 -6.58
CA THR A 307 -25.07 0.85 -7.38
C THR A 307 -25.54 2.08 -8.17
N LYS A 308 -26.71 2.03 -8.77
CA LYS A 308 -27.31 3.17 -9.50
C LYS A 308 -27.61 4.40 -8.64
N ARG A 309 -27.57 4.27 -7.32
CA ARG A 309 -27.86 5.37 -6.37
C ARG A 309 -26.60 6.00 -5.80
N ILE A 310 -25.43 5.42 -6.05
CA ILE A 310 -24.16 5.97 -5.57
C ILE A 310 -24.00 7.39 -6.12
N LYS A 311 -23.84 8.34 -5.22
CA LYS A 311 -23.68 9.75 -5.54
C LYS A 311 -22.23 10.08 -5.84
N LEU A 312 -21.95 10.37 -7.10
CA LEU A 312 -20.66 10.89 -7.53
C LEU A 312 -20.62 12.40 -7.31
N GLY A 313 -19.46 12.91 -6.86
CA GLY A 313 -19.37 14.35 -6.63
C GLY A 313 -18.02 14.81 -6.11
N ASN A 314 -18.00 16.09 -5.71
CA ASN A 314 -16.86 16.66 -5.02
C ASN A 314 -16.79 16.10 -3.60
N GLY A 315 -15.64 15.51 -3.24
CA GLY A 315 -15.43 14.89 -1.94
C GLY A 315 -15.59 15.81 -0.72
N PHE A 316 -15.66 17.11 -0.91
CA PHE A 316 -15.95 18.08 0.15
C PHE A 316 -17.44 18.28 0.44
N HIS A 317 -18.33 17.70 -0.36
CA HIS A 317 -19.77 17.73 -0.10
C HIS A 317 -20.19 16.50 0.69
N GLU A 318 -20.94 16.70 1.77
CA GLU A 318 -21.40 15.64 2.69
C GLU A 318 -22.24 14.55 1.99
N ASP A 319 -22.92 14.89 0.89
CA ASP A 319 -23.72 13.95 0.10
C ASP A 319 -22.92 13.09 -0.88
N THR A 320 -21.62 13.37 -1.07
CA THR A 320 -20.78 12.61 -2.02
C THR A 320 -20.35 11.29 -1.41
N GLU A 321 -20.65 10.19 -2.13
CA GLU A 321 -20.28 8.84 -1.71
C GLU A 321 -19.05 8.30 -2.48
N SER A 322 -18.75 8.86 -3.66
CA SER A 322 -17.57 8.46 -4.43
C SER A 322 -17.02 9.62 -5.26
N GLY A 323 -15.71 9.79 -5.24
CA GLY A 323 -14.97 10.78 -6.00
C GLY A 323 -14.62 10.33 -7.43
N PRO A 324 -13.77 11.11 -8.14
CA PRO A 324 -13.28 10.77 -9.47
C PRO A 324 -12.18 9.70 -9.45
N LEU A 325 -11.85 9.18 -10.62
CA LEU A 325 -10.57 8.52 -10.87
C LEU A 325 -9.42 9.54 -10.84
N ILE A 326 -8.20 9.07 -10.62
CA ILE A 326 -7.05 9.96 -10.39
C ILE A 326 -6.64 10.79 -11.61
N SER A 327 -6.83 10.30 -12.82
CA SER A 327 -6.37 10.98 -14.04
C SER A 327 -7.16 10.57 -15.28
N ALA A 328 -7.01 11.37 -16.36
CA ALA A 328 -7.58 11.03 -17.66
C ALA A 328 -7.01 9.74 -18.24
N GLU A 329 -5.71 9.50 -18.06
CA GLU A 329 -5.05 8.27 -18.52
C GLU A 329 -5.61 7.05 -17.80
N HIS A 330 -5.78 7.13 -16.48
CA HIS A 330 -6.33 6.05 -15.69
C HIS A 330 -7.80 5.79 -16.03
N ARG A 331 -8.61 6.84 -16.23
CA ARG A 331 -9.98 6.70 -16.72
C ARG A 331 -10.02 6.00 -18.07
N ALA A 332 -9.18 6.37 -19.02
CA ALA A 332 -9.10 5.70 -20.33
C ALA A 332 -8.73 4.20 -20.19
N LYS A 333 -7.87 3.85 -19.23
CA LYS A 333 -7.58 2.44 -18.91
C LYS A 333 -8.84 1.70 -18.45
N VAL A 334 -9.62 2.29 -17.54
CA VAL A 334 -10.87 1.70 -17.03
C VAL A 334 -11.89 1.53 -18.16
N GLU A 335 -12.09 2.58 -18.98
CA GLU A 335 -12.96 2.54 -20.17
C GLU A 335 -12.60 1.38 -21.10
N LYS A 336 -11.31 1.19 -21.38
CA LYS A 336 -10.83 0.08 -22.22
C LYS A 336 -11.13 -1.29 -21.62
N TYR A 337 -11.03 -1.47 -20.30
CA TYR A 337 -11.39 -2.75 -19.67
C TYR A 337 -12.89 -3.02 -19.73
N VAL A 338 -13.72 -1.98 -19.66
CA VAL A 338 -15.18 -2.10 -19.85
C VAL A 338 -15.49 -2.54 -21.27
N GLU A 339 -14.84 -1.97 -22.28
CA GLU A 339 -14.95 -2.41 -23.69
C GLU A 339 -14.56 -3.87 -23.86
N ILE A 340 -13.41 -4.29 -23.31
CA ILE A 340 -12.94 -5.66 -23.32
C ILE A 340 -13.95 -6.62 -22.69
N GLY A 341 -14.53 -6.26 -21.54
CA GLY A 341 -15.56 -7.08 -20.89
C GLY A 341 -16.77 -7.32 -21.78
N ILE A 342 -17.25 -6.28 -22.47
CA ILE A 342 -18.35 -6.38 -23.44
C ILE A 342 -17.95 -7.26 -24.64
N GLU A 343 -16.77 -7.05 -25.20
CA GLU A 343 -16.26 -7.82 -26.34
C GLU A 343 -16.07 -9.31 -26.01
N GLU A 344 -15.66 -9.64 -24.78
CA GLU A 344 -15.53 -11.02 -24.29
C GLU A 344 -16.87 -11.67 -23.93
N GLY A 345 -17.98 -10.92 -24.01
CA GLY A 345 -19.35 -11.42 -23.82
C GLY A 345 -19.86 -11.38 -22.39
N ALA A 346 -19.23 -10.65 -21.50
CA ALA A 346 -19.80 -10.30 -20.21
C ALA A 346 -21.02 -9.36 -20.41
N LYS A 347 -22.04 -9.51 -19.58
CA LYS A 347 -23.25 -8.69 -19.65
C LYS A 347 -23.10 -7.44 -18.77
N LEU A 348 -23.10 -6.27 -19.39
CA LEU A 348 -23.13 -5.00 -18.67
C LEU A 348 -24.52 -4.78 -18.03
N GLU A 349 -24.61 -4.73 -16.71
CA GLU A 349 -25.84 -4.54 -15.96
C GLU A 349 -26.11 -3.08 -15.62
N THR A 350 -25.07 -2.31 -15.34
CA THR A 350 -25.16 -0.87 -15.05
C THR A 350 -23.81 -0.18 -15.24
N GLY A 351 -23.80 1.15 -15.36
CA GLY A 351 -22.59 1.95 -15.52
C GLY A 351 -21.98 1.82 -16.93
N GLY A 352 -20.68 1.64 -17.00
CA GLY A 352 -19.95 1.45 -18.26
C GLY A 352 -19.80 2.73 -19.09
N LYS A 353 -19.97 3.91 -18.49
CA LYS A 353 -19.89 5.21 -19.17
C LYS A 353 -19.43 6.32 -18.21
N ARG A 354 -19.11 7.47 -18.80
CA ARG A 354 -18.94 8.71 -18.03
C ARG A 354 -20.31 9.24 -17.59
N PRO A 355 -20.41 9.85 -16.39
CA PRO A 355 -21.67 10.45 -15.95
C PRO A 355 -22.12 11.57 -16.90
N GLU A 356 -23.43 11.73 -17.05
CA GLU A 356 -24.02 12.75 -17.95
C GLU A 356 -24.21 14.11 -17.25
N ASP A 357 -24.10 14.16 -15.91
CA ASP A 357 -24.24 15.37 -15.13
C ASP A 357 -23.19 16.42 -15.55
N PRO A 358 -23.62 17.63 -16.00
CA PRO A 358 -22.69 18.70 -16.40
C PRO A 358 -21.69 19.10 -15.30
N ALA A 359 -22.06 18.97 -14.02
CA ALA A 359 -21.18 19.29 -12.89
C ALA A 359 -19.97 18.36 -12.79
N LEU A 360 -20.03 17.16 -13.37
CA LEU A 360 -19.01 16.14 -13.30
C LEU A 360 -18.14 16.05 -14.58
N GLN A 361 -18.50 16.80 -15.63
CA GLN A 361 -17.82 16.69 -16.93
C GLN A 361 -16.35 17.12 -16.91
N ASN A 362 -15.98 18.04 -16.04
CA ASN A 362 -14.61 18.53 -15.93
C ASN A 362 -13.72 17.61 -15.08
N GLY A 363 -14.29 16.65 -14.33
CA GLY A 363 -13.53 15.70 -13.53
C GLY A 363 -13.26 14.39 -14.27
N PHE A 364 -12.47 13.53 -13.67
CA PHE A 364 -12.14 12.21 -14.23
C PHE A 364 -13.14 11.13 -13.78
N PHE A 365 -14.42 11.47 -13.68
CA PHE A 365 -15.47 10.58 -13.22
C PHE A 365 -15.76 9.44 -14.19
N TYR A 366 -16.15 8.30 -13.62
CA TYR A 366 -16.66 7.13 -14.31
C TYR A 366 -17.75 6.47 -13.46
N GLU A 367 -18.85 6.04 -14.07
CA GLU A 367 -19.96 5.45 -13.34
C GLU A 367 -19.59 4.09 -12.74
N PRO A 368 -20.01 3.78 -11.49
CA PRO A 368 -19.90 2.46 -10.91
C PRO A 368 -20.54 1.40 -11.83
N THR A 369 -19.76 0.38 -12.17
CA THR A 369 -20.03 -0.54 -13.28
C THR A 369 -20.10 -1.98 -12.78
N ILE A 370 -21.15 -2.71 -13.18
CA ILE A 370 -21.33 -4.13 -12.85
C ILE A 370 -21.47 -4.96 -14.13
N PHE A 371 -20.68 -6.03 -14.19
CA PHE A 371 -20.80 -7.09 -15.19
C PHE A 371 -21.31 -8.38 -14.57
N SER A 372 -22.26 -9.04 -15.22
CA SER A 372 -22.71 -10.41 -14.95
C SER A 372 -22.34 -11.36 -16.10
N ASN A 373 -22.70 -12.63 -15.96
CA ASN A 373 -22.31 -13.69 -16.91
C ASN A 373 -20.79 -13.76 -17.13
N CYS A 374 -20.03 -13.36 -16.15
CA CYS A 374 -18.56 -13.41 -16.21
C CYS A 374 -18.07 -14.84 -16.12
N LYS A 375 -17.00 -15.14 -16.86
CA LYS A 375 -16.32 -16.45 -16.84
C LYS A 375 -14.87 -16.27 -16.43
N SER A 376 -14.34 -17.22 -15.69
CA SER A 376 -12.99 -17.20 -15.14
C SER A 376 -11.89 -16.86 -16.17
N GLY A 377 -12.04 -17.25 -17.44
CA GLY A 377 -11.04 -16.95 -18.49
C GLY A 377 -11.09 -15.53 -19.07
N MET A 378 -12.07 -14.69 -18.70
CA MET A 378 -12.18 -13.33 -19.22
C MET A 378 -11.12 -12.41 -18.60
N ARG A 379 -10.55 -11.51 -19.39
CA ARG A 379 -9.54 -10.54 -18.93
C ARG A 379 -10.08 -9.63 -17.83
N ILE A 380 -11.35 -9.21 -17.95
CA ILE A 380 -11.99 -8.38 -16.93
C ILE A 380 -12.12 -9.10 -15.57
N VAL A 381 -12.09 -10.44 -15.55
CA VAL A 381 -12.11 -11.28 -14.34
C VAL A 381 -10.70 -11.53 -13.82
N GLN A 382 -9.70 -11.68 -14.71
CA GLN A 382 -8.34 -12.04 -14.34
C GLN A 382 -7.41 -10.87 -14.09
N GLU A 383 -7.63 -9.73 -14.78
CA GLU A 383 -6.74 -8.59 -14.72
C GLU A 383 -7.28 -7.50 -13.77
N GLU A 384 -6.37 -6.77 -13.14
CA GLU A 384 -6.69 -5.67 -12.23
C GLU A 384 -7.10 -4.41 -13.01
N VAL A 385 -8.38 -4.07 -12.96
CA VAL A 385 -8.91 -2.83 -13.58
C VAL A 385 -8.48 -1.60 -12.81
N PHE A 386 -8.55 -1.66 -11.48
CA PHE A 386 -8.23 -0.58 -10.54
C PHE A 386 -9.15 0.64 -10.69
N GLY A 387 -10.44 0.37 -10.80
CA GLY A 387 -11.50 1.35 -10.99
C GLY A 387 -12.85 0.78 -10.54
N PRO A 388 -13.95 1.53 -10.64
CA PRO A 388 -15.26 1.16 -10.10
C PRO A 388 -15.96 0.10 -10.97
N VAL A 389 -15.34 -1.08 -11.10
CA VAL A 389 -15.81 -2.17 -11.96
C VAL A 389 -15.86 -3.47 -11.18
N LEU A 390 -17.07 -4.04 -11.08
CA LEU A 390 -17.37 -5.32 -10.43
C LEU A 390 -17.69 -6.38 -11.48
N THR A 391 -17.09 -7.57 -11.33
CA THR A 391 -17.45 -8.77 -12.07
C THR A 391 -18.18 -9.75 -11.18
N VAL A 392 -19.28 -10.34 -11.67
CA VAL A 392 -20.10 -11.30 -10.94
C VAL A 392 -20.04 -12.66 -11.64
N GLU A 393 -19.59 -13.67 -10.89
CA GLU A 393 -19.55 -15.08 -11.26
C GLU A 393 -20.44 -15.89 -10.31
N THR A 394 -20.89 -17.07 -10.71
CA THR A 394 -21.69 -17.96 -9.87
C THR A 394 -20.91 -19.20 -9.53
N PHE A 395 -21.27 -19.83 -8.40
CA PHE A 395 -20.79 -21.15 -8.00
C PHE A 395 -21.91 -21.98 -7.38
N SER A 396 -21.76 -23.31 -7.39
CA SER A 396 -22.73 -24.28 -6.89
C SER A 396 -22.24 -25.09 -5.68
N SER A 397 -20.95 -25.05 -5.38
CA SER A 397 -20.35 -25.80 -4.29
C SER A 397 -19.15 -25.11 -3.64
N GLU A 398 -18.83 -25.52 -2.39
CA GLU A 398 -17.66 -25.05 -1.64
C GLU A 398 -16.34 -25.34 -2.38
N GLU A 399 -16.22 -26.51 -2.99
CA GLU A 399 -15.02 -26.90 -3.74
C GLU A 399 -14.83 -26.04 -5.00
N GLU A 400 -15.90 -25.77 -5.72
CA GLU A 400 -15.89 -24.93 -6.92
C GLU A 400 -15.48 -23.49 -6.59
N VAL A 401 -16.06 -22.89 -5.56
CA VAL A 401 -15.74 -21.48 -5.22
C VAL A 401 -14.32 -21.32 -4.73
N ILE A 402 -13.77 -22.29 -4.00
CA ILE A 402 -12.35 -22.27 -3.61
C ILE A 402 -11.44 -22.36 -4.84
N ALA A 403 -11.79 -23.21 -5.82
CA ALA A 403 -11.04 -23.32 -7.05
C ALA A 403 -11.09 -21.99 -7.85
N LEU A 404 -12.29 -21.43 -8.05
CA LEU A 404 -12.50 -20.15 -8.71
C LEU A 404 -11.74 -19.02 -8.01
N ALA A 405 -11.89 -18.88 -6.70
CA ALA A 405 -11.24 -17.81 -5.93
C ALA A 405 -9.70 -17.85 -6.04
N ASN A 406 -9.13 -19.05 -6.12
CA ASN A 406 -7.69 -19.25 -6.28
C ASN A 406 -7.19 -19.17 -7.73
N ASP A 407 -8.09 -19.20 -8.72
CA ASP A 407 -7.75 -19.17 -10.15
C ASP A 407 -7.44 -17.73 -10.61
N THR A 408 -6.32 -17.22 -10.14
CA THR A 408 -5.76 -15.91 -10.50
C THR A 408 -4.28 -15.88 -10.18
N ILE A 409 -3.52 -15.01 -10.85
CA ILE A 409 -2.11 -14.74 -10.51
C ILE A 409 -1.94 -13.97 -9.21
N TYR A 410 -3.01 -13.35 -8.71
CA TYR A 410 -3.04 -12.53 -7.51
C TYR A 410 -3.34 -13.35 -6.25
N GLY A 411 -3.12 -12.73 -5.11
CA GLY A 411 -3.40 -13.31 -3.79
C GLY A 411 -3.24 -12.27 -2.67
N LEU A 412 -3.76 -11.04 -2.88
CA LEU A 412 -3.64 -10.01 -1.85
C LEU A 412 -4.64 -10.23 -0.73
N ALA A 413 -5.93 -10.22 -1.05
CA ALA A 413 -7.00 -10.35 -0.07
C ALA A 413 -8.21 -11.10 -0.64
N GLY A 414 -9.19 -11.41 0.23
CA GLY A 414 -10.49 -11.97 -0.14
C GLY A 414 -11.43 -12.01 1.05
N ALA A 415 -12.72 -12.26 0.80
CA ALA A 415 -13.71 -12.37 1.86
C ALA A 415 -14.67 -13.54 1.64
N VAL A 416 -15.25 -14.02 2.73
CA VAL A 416 -16.22 -15.14 2.78
C VAL A 416 -17.41 -14.77 3.65
N TRP A 417 -18.61 -14.86 3.08
CA TRP A 417 -19.89 -14.54 3.74
C TRP A 417 -20.76 -15.77 3.92
N SER A 418 -21.07 -16.14 5.14
CA SER A 418 -22.00 -17.21 5.52
C SER A 418 -22.39 -17.07 6.99
N LYS A 419 -23.58 -17.54 7.36
CA LYS A 419 -23.97 -17.70 8.77
C LYS A 419 -23.30 -18.90 9.42
N ASP A 420 -22.81 -19.85 8.62
CA ASP A 420 -22.02 -20.99 9.06
C ASP A 420 -20.54 -20.60 9.19
N ILE A 421 -20.12 -20.25 10.40
CA ILE A 421 -18.75 -19.80 10.68
C ILE A 421 -17.72 -20.90 10.43
N GLU A 422 -18.03 -22.17 10.71
CA GLU A 422 -17.12 -23.29 10.44
C GLU A 422 -16.87 -23.45 8.93
N LYS A 423 -17.90 -23.22 8.10
CA LYS A 423 -17.76 -23.14 6.64
C LYS A 423 -16.84 -21.99 6.24
N CYS A 424 -17.05 -20.78 6.78
CA CYS A 424 -16.20 -19.62 6.51
C CYS A 424 -14.74 -19.91 6.84
N GLU A 425 -14.44 -20.49 8.01
CA GLU A 425 -13.09 -20.85 8.44
C GLU A 425 -12.44 -21.90 7.52
N ARG A 426 -13.19 -22.95 7.13
CA ARG A 426 -12.69 -23.97 6.19
C ARG A 426 -12.35 -23.39 4.82
N VAL A 427 -13.21 -22.50 4.30
CA VAL A 427 -12.97 -21.83 3.02
C VAL A 427 -11.78 -20.88 3.15
N ALA A 428 -11.77 -20.01 4.15
CA ALA A 428 -10.69 -19.05 4.39
C ALA A 428 -9.33 -19.73 4.50
N ALA A 429 -9.23 -20.86 5.20
CA ALA A 429 -7.98 -21.63 5.33
C ALA A 429 -7.45 -22.18 3.99
N ARG A 430 -8.30 -22.29 2.97
CA ARG A 430 -7.95 -22.81 1.64
C ARG A 430 -7.72 -21.72 0.58
N LEU A 431 -7.99 -20.47 0.92
CA LEU A 431 -7.71 -19.33 0.05
C LEU A 431 -6.22 -18.96 0.10
N ARG A 432 -5.58 -18.85 -1.04
CA ARG A 432 -4.15 -18.51 -1.16
C ARG A 432 -3.98 -16.99 -1.24
N MET A 433 -4.28 -16.31 -0.12
CA MET A 433 -4.31 -14.86 0.02
C MET A 433 -3.63 -14.42 1.31
N GLY A 434 -3.14 -13.17 1.33
CA GLY A 434 -2.47 -12.64 2.51
C GLY A 434 -3.42 -12.27 3.63
N THR A 435 -4.60 -11.75 3.27
CA THR A 435 -5.68 -11.43 4.21
C THR A 435 -6.99 -12.05 3.75
N VAL A 436 -7.73 -12.67 4.66
CA VAL A 436 -9.09 -13.19 4.39
C VAL A 436 -10.02 -12.70 5.47
N TRP A 437 -11.06 -12.01 5.08
CA TRP A 437 -12.12 -11.54 5.98
C TRP A 437 -13.26 -12.55 6.04
N ILE A 438 -13.90 -12.68 7.20
CA ILE A 438 -15.10 -13.47 7.40
C ILE A 438 -16.22 -12.53 7.84
N ASN A 439 -17.28 -12.46 7.02
CA ASN A 439 -18.44 -11.60 7.23
C ASN A 439 -18.06 -10.11 7.42
N ASP A 440 -17.02 -9.67 6.73
CA ASP A 440 -16.54 -8.30 6.68
C ASP A 440 -15.73 -8.06 5.40
N PHE A 441 -15.38 -6.79 5.10
CA PHE A 441 -14.47 -6.42 4.02
C PHE A 441 -13.72 -5.12 4.37
N HIS A 442 -12.45 -5.01 3.98
CA HIS A 442 -11.52 -3.90 4.19
C HIS A 442 -10.88 -3.72 5.57
N PRO A 443 -11.39 -4.15 6.74
CA PRO A 443 -10.70 -3.87 7.99
C PRO A 443 -9.23 -4.29 7.95
N TYR A 444 -8.36 -3.35 8.29
CA TYR A 444 -6.95 -3.58 8.56
C TYR A 444 -6.55 -2.76 9.80
N PHE A 445 -5.44 -3.07 10.42
CA PHE A 445 -4.94 -2.31 11.57
C PHE A 445 -3.43 -2.53 11.73
N ALA A 446 -2.76 -1.55 12.32
CA ALA A 446 -1.31 -1.49 12.40
C ALA A 446 -0.65 -2.72 13.06
N GLN A 447 -1.38 -3.46 13.90
CA GLN A 447 -0.89 -4.63 14.65
C GLN A 447 -0.90 -5.93 13.83
N ALA A 448 -1.69 -6.03 12.76
CA ALA A 448 -1.79 -7.20 11.92
C ALA A 448 -0.92 -7.08 10.67
N PRO A 449 -0.23 -8.17 10.24
CA PRO A 449 0.58 -8.11 9.03
C PRO A 449 -0.31 -7.95 7.79
N TRP A 450 0.19 -7.18 6.83
CA TRP A 450 -0.40 -6.98 5.52
C TRP A 450 0.56 -7.44 4.42
N GLY A 451 0.03 -8.01 3.34
CA GLY A 451 0.82 -8.35 2.15
C GLY A 451 0.26 -9.54 1.38
N GLY A 452 0.66 -9.66 0.12
CA GLY A 452 0.10 -10.61 -0.82
C GLY A 452 0.82 -11.96 -0.88
N TYR A 453 0.09 -12.96 -1.39
CA TYR A 453 0.61 -14.22 -1.91
C TYR A 453 0.82 -14.09 -3.41
N LYS A 454 1.42 -15.11 -4.03
CA LYS A 454 1.62 -15.21 -5.49
C LYS A 454 2.28 -13.94 -6.07
N GLN A 455 1.67 -13.31 -7.10
CA GLN A 455 2.18 -12.09 -7.70
C GLN A 455 1.63 -10.80 -7.07
N SER A 456 0.92 -10.87 -5.96
CA SER A 456 0.47 -9.69 -5.22
C SER A 456 1.50 -9.12 -4.27
N GLY A 457 2.63 -9.79 -4.05
CA GLY A 457 3.69 -9.19 -3.24
C GLY A 457 4.73 -10.17 -2.73
N PHE A 458 5.75 -9.58 -2.12
CA PHE A 458 6.86 -10.26 -1.45
C PHE A 458 7.25 -9.47 -0.20
N GLY A 459 7.42 -10.14 0.93
CA GLY A 459 7.55 -9.50 2.24
C GLY A 459 6.19 -9.20 2.86
N ARG A 460 6.21 -8.45 3.95
CA ARG A 460 4.99 -7.99 4.66
C ARG A 460 5.18 -6.59 5.18
N GLU A 461 4.09 -5.84 5.19
CA GLU A 461 3.96 -4.56 5.90
C GLU A 461 3.07 -4.74 7.13
N LEU A 462 3.07 -3.77 8.03
CA LEU A 462 2.34 -3.76 9.29
C LEU A 462 2.71 -4.92 10.25
N GLY A 463 2.19 -4.87 11.46
CA GLY A 463 2.52 -5.82 12.52
C GLY A 463 4.00 -5.86 12.87
N LYS A 464 4.37 -6.80 13.71
CA LYS A 464 5.78 -7.08 14.02
C LYS A 464 6.55 -7.58 12.81
N ILE A 465 5.89 -8.35 11.94
CA ILE A 465 6.52 -8.91 10.74
C ILE A 465 6.97 -7.78 9.81
N GLY A 466 6.16 -6.71 9.66
CA GLY A 466 6.56 -5.52 8.91
C GLY A 466 7.79 -4.81 9.49
N LEU A 467 7.95 -4.80 10.82
CA LEU A 467 9.15 -4.25 11.44
C LEU A 467 10.40 -5.11 11.15
N GLU A 468 10.24 -6.44 11.11
CA GLU A 468 11.34 -7.38 10.82
C GLU A 468 11.86 -7.23 9.38
N GLU A 469 11.05 -6.73 8.44
CA GLU A 469 11.52 -6.44 7.07
C GLU A 469 12.64 -5.38 7.05
N TYR A 470 12.68 -4.49 8.01
CA TYR A 470 13.65 -3.40 8.15
C TYR A 470 14.84 -3.74 9.03
N LYS A 471 15.08 -5.03 9.31
CA LYS A 471 16.15 -5.50 10.16
C LYS A 471 16.95 -6.62 9.53
N GLU A 472 18.22 -6.71 9.94
CA GLU A 472 19.10 -7.85 9.70
C GLU A 472 19.23 -8.72 10.95
N VAL A 473 19.32 -10.03 10.75
CA VAL A 473 19.48 -11.01 11.82
C VAL A 473 20.94 -11.44 11.87
N LYS A 474 21.58 -11.21 13.02
CA LYS A 474 22.98 -11.60 13.27
C LYS A 474 23.08 -12.61 14.39
N HIS A 475 23.71 -13.76 14.12
CA HIS A 475 24.05 -14.73 15.14
C HIS A 475 25.43 -14.42 15.70
N ILE A 476 25.56 -14.26 17.02
CA ILE A 476 26.84 -14.06 17.72
C ILE A 476 27.09 -15.29 18.59
N TYR A 477 28.13 -16.02 18.25
CA TYR A 477 28.63 -17.17 19.01
C TYR A 477 29.90 -16.77 19.78
N ARG A 478 29.94 -17.11 21.05
CA ARG A 478 31.09 -16.88 21.90
C ARG A 478 31.57 -18.19 22.53
N ASN A 479 32.82 -18.59 22.28
CA ASN A 479 33.44 -19.62 23.04
C ASN A 479 34.02 -19.02 24.33
N THR A 480 33.59 -19.50 25.50
CA THR A 480 34.01 -18.98 26.81
C THR A 480 35.32 -19.63 27.33
N LYS A 481 35.74 -20.74 26.72
CA LYS A 481 37.01 -21.46 27.02
C LYS A 481 37.69 -21.87 25.73
N PRO A 482 38.25 -20.93 24.96
CA PRO A 482 38.89 -21.25 23.69
C PRO A 482 40.13 -22.15 23.91
N ALA A 483 40.25 -23.20 23.12
CA ALA A 483 41.36 -24.13 23.11
C ALA A 483 41.83 -24.41 21.69
N ALA A 484 43.11 -24.82 21.56
CA ALA A 484 43.65 -25.19 20.25
C ALA A 484 42.98 -26.45 19.72
N VAL A 485 42.46 -26.38 18.49
CA VAL A 485 41.80 -27.54 17.83
C VAL A 485 42.83 -28.54 17.28
N ASN A 486 44.04 -28.09 16.98
CA ASN A 486 45.14 -28.87 16.38
C ASN A 486 44.72 -29.68 15.14
N TRP A 487 43.79 -29.11 14.35
CA TRP A 487 43.30 -29.74 13.11
C TRP A 487 44.41 -29.85 12.05
N PHE A 488 45.22 -28.81 11.95
CA PHE A 488 46.37 -28.80 11.05
C PHE A 488 47.63 -29.07 11.86
N HIS A 489 48.32 -30.16 11.55
CA HIS A 489 49.61 -30.50 12.14
C HIS A 489 50.67 -29.77 11.36
N SER A 490 51.35 -28.80 11.96
CA SER A 490 52.54 -28.12 11.42
C SER A 490 53.80 -28.95 11.62
#